data_77d29ec3afbc92328cbc3bf4ca2fdc84
#
_entry.id   77d29ec3afbc92328cbc3bf4ca2fdc84
#
_cell.length_a   1.000
_cell.length_b   1.000
_cell.length_c   1.000
_cell.angle_alpha   90.00
_cell.angle_beta   90.00
_cell.angle_gamma   90.00
#
_symmetry.space_group_name_H-M   'P 1'
#
loop_
_entity.id
_entity.type
_entity.pdbx_description
1 polymer ?
#
loop_
_entity_poly.entity_id
_entity_poly.type
_entity_poly.pdbx_seq_one_letter_code
_entity_poly.pdbx_strand_id
1 'polypeptide(L)'
;ASLSEQEKQNLGCTMIATFGTESSKSAVLTACRGYRSDEFPDGIDVDVAQYLSSLIPSERGFVWSIRDVVYGNDEKGRKPIPAFVNEVDQYPGLLDIILGIEGLVKSRGIHASGIVMFENDPYEHCCFMRATSGEIVTQYDLHMDESCGLTKLDLLVTSVQDMLVQTLLMMQKDGFLEQGLSLRELYNKYLHPDALLLDDKDTWNTIQNASSLNLFQL
;
A
#
# COMPACT_ATOMS: atom_id res chain seq x y z
N ALA A 1 -7.57 -14.64 -22.11
CA ALA A 1 -8.71 -14.10 -22.88
C ALA A 1 -8.21 -12.86 -23.62
N SER A 2 -8.49 -12.75 -24.93
CA SER A 2 -8.14 -11.58 -25.74
C SER A 2 -8.93 -10.35 -25.25
N LEU A 3 -8.29 -9.18 -25.25
CA LEU A 3 -8.94 -7.92 -24.97
C LEU A 3 -9.87 -7.52 -26.13
N SER A 4 -10.98 -6.89 -25.81
CA SER A 4 -11.85 -6.22 -26.80
C SER A 4 -11.14 -5.00 -27.39
N GLU A 5 -11.55 -4.54 -28.56
CA GLU A 5 -10.96 -3.35 -29.19
C GLU A 5 -11.12 -2.09 -28.33
N GLN A 6 -12.20 -1.98 -27.57
CA GLN A 6 -12.42 -0.87 -26.64
C GLN A 6 -11.47 -0.92 -25.44
N GLU A 7 -11.20 -2.13 -24.92
CA GLU A 7 -10.22 -2.31 -23.87
C GLU A 7 -8.81 -1.97 -24.35
N LYS A 8 -8.47 -2.33 -25.59
CA LYS A 8 -7.16 -1.96 -26.20
C LYS A 8 -7.00 -0.45 -26.35
N GLN A 9 -8.05 0.28 -26.76
CA GLN A 9 -8.01 1.73 -26.88
C GLN A 9 -7.81 2.44 -25.54
N ASN A 10 -8.27 1.84 -24.45
CA ASN A 10 -8.17 2.40 -23.11
C ASN A 10 -6.81 2.11 -22.41
N LEU A 11 -5.94 1.32 -23.05
CA LEU A 11 -4.64 0.96 -22.44
C LEU A 11 -3.61 2.11 -22.41
N GLY A 12 -3.86 3.22 -23.09
CA GLY A 12 -2.99 4.40 -23.04
C GLY A 12 -2.75 4.97 -21.64
N CYS A 13 -3.62 4.60 -20.68
CA CYS A 13 -3.47 4.90 -19.25
C CYS A 13 -3.91 3.66 -18.48
N THR A 14 -3.00 3.02 -17.75
CA THR A 14 -3.25 1.74 -17.09
C THR A 14 -2.77 1.76 -15.64
N MET A 15 -3.53 1.14 -14.75
CA MET A 15 -3.14 0.98 -13.34
C MET A 15 -2.02 -0.04 -13.20
N ILE A 16 -1.21 0.15 -12.16
CA ILE A 16 -0.06 -0.72 -11.85
C ILE A 16 -0.54 -1.89 -10.99
N ALA A 17 -0.01 -3.09 -11.26
CA ALA A 17 -0.24 -4.24 -10.40
C ALA A 17 0.53 -4.11 -9.08
N THR A 18 0.01 -4.78 -8.07
CA THR A 18 0.72 -5.03 -6.82
C THR A 18 0.74 -6.52 -6.50
N PHE A 19 1.83 -7.00 -5.93
CA PHE A 19 1.97 -8.36 -5.46
C PHE A 19 2.09 -8.38 -3.94
N GLY A 20 1.07 -8.94 -3.28
CA GLY A 20 1.13 -9.18 -1.85
C GLY A 20 1.97 -10.43 -1.58
N THR A 21 2.98 -10.29 -0.72
CA THR A 21 3.86 -11.39 -0.34
C THR A 21 3.54 -11.90 1.07
N GLU A 22 3.96 -13.12 1.37
CA GLU A 22 3.93 -13.65 2.72
C GLU A 22 4.94 -12.91 3.59
N SER A 23 4.45 -12.09 4.51
CA SER A 23 5.29 -11.48 5.54
C SER A 23 5.72 -12.53 6.57
N SER A 24 6.74 -12.24 7.37
CA SER A 24 7.24 -13.17 8.40
C SER A 24 6.13 -13.73 9.29
N LYS A 25 5.23 -12.86 9.79
CA LYS A 25 4.09 -13.29 10.62
C LYS A 25 3.10 -14.18 9.87
N SER A 26 2.79 -13.82 8.62
CA SER A 26 1.88 -14.63 7.81
C SER A 26 2.52 -15.92 7.33
N ALA A 27 3.83 -15.94 7.06
CA ALA A 27 4.57 -17.15 6.73
C ALA A 27 4.54 -18.20 7.85
N VAL A 28 4.71 -17.75 9.11
CA VAL A 28 4.55 -18.63 10.29
C VAL A 28 3.15 -19.26 10.34
N LEU A 29 2.11 -18.43 10.22
CA LEU A 29 0.72 -18.93 10.27
C LEU A 29 0.41 -19.90 9.12
N THR A 30 0.92 -19.61 7.93
CA THR A 30 0.73 -20.45 6.73
C THR A 30 1.49 -21.78 6.88
N ALA A 31 2.74 -21.73 7.33
CA ALA A 31 3.55 -22.90 7.60
C ALA A 31 2.91 -23.82 8.65
N CYS A 32 2.52 -23.27 9.80
CA CYS A 32 1.88 -24.03 10.88
C CYS A 32 0.56 -24.68 10.43
N ARG A 33 -0.24 -23.98 9.61
CA ARG A 33 -1.49 -24.54 9.09
C ARG A 33 -1.26 -25.76 8.19
N GLY A 34 -0.19 -25.75 7.40
CA GLY A 34 0.16 -26.82 6.48
C GLY A 34 1.04 -27.92 7.05
N TYR A 35 1.69 -27.64 8.21
CA TYR A 35 2.65 -28.56 8.82
C TYR A 35 2.00 -29.92 9.20
N ARG A 36 2.65 -31.02 8.82
CA ARG A 36 2.28 -32.37 9.21
C ARG A 36 3.56 -33.19 9.33
N SER A 37 3.64 -34.03 10.34
CA SER A 37 4.73 -34.99 10.54
C SER A 37 4.18 -36.24 11.25
N ASP A 38 5.00 -37.26 11.35
CA ASP A 38 4.63 -38.50 12.07
C ASP A 38 4.31 -38.25 13.54
N GLU A 39 4.97 -37.24 14.15
CA GLU A 39 4.75 -36.84 15.55
C GLU A 39 3.56 -35.88 15.70
N PHE A 40 3.25 -35.13 14.67
CA PHE A 40 2.18 -34.14 14.62
C PHE A 40 1.25 -34.38 13.42
N PRO A 41 0.50 -35.48 13.38
CA PRO A 41 -0.35 -35.83 12.23
C PRO A 41 -1.51 -34.85 12.01
N ASP A 42 -2.01 -34.26 13.08
CA ASP A 42 -3.10 -33.28 13.07
C ASP A 42 -2.59 -31.84 12.79
N GLY A 43 -1.26 -31.65 12.78
CA GLY A 43 -0.63 -30.37 12.56
C GLY A 43 -0.37 -29.60 13.85
N ILE A 44 -0.11 -28.30 13.70
CA ILE A 44 0.16 -27.38 14.80
C ILE A 44 -1.12 -26.65 15.18
N ASP A 45 -1.43 -26.59 16.46
CA ASP A 45 -2.59 -25.88 16.97
C ASP A 45 -2.57 -24.39 16.60
N VAL A 46 -3.74 -23.82 16.37
CA VAL A 46 -3.89 -22.40 15.97
C VAL A 46 -3.35 -21.45 17.03
N ASP A 47 -3.52 -21.77 18.30
CA ASP A 47 -3.05 -20.93 19.41
C ASP A 47 -1.52 -20.92 19.46
N VAL A 48 -0.88 -22.06 19.20
CA VAL A 48 0.59 -22.15 19.07
C VAL A 48 1.08 -21.36 17.86
N ALA A 49 0.40 -21.47 16.73
CA ALA A 49 0.76 -20.70 15.54
C ALA A 49 0.65 -19.19 15.79
N GLN A 50 -0.38 -18.75 16.48
CA GLN A 50 -0.56 -17.35 16.86
C GLN A 50 0.51 -16.90 17.86
N TYR A 51 0.82 -17.74 18.84
CA TYR A 51 1.90 -17.46 19.78
C TYR A 51 3.24 -17.28 19.07
N LEU A 52 3.64 -18.22 18.21
CA LEU A 52 4.84 -18.09 17.38
C LEU A 52 4.87 -16.81 16.57
N SER A 53 3.77 -16.50 15.89
CA SER A 53 3.63 -15.26 15.11
C SER A 53 3.79 -14.00 15.99
N SER A 54 3.31 -14.05 17.25
CA SER A 54 3.39 -12.92 18.19
C SER A 54 4.81 -12.65 18.67
N LEU A 55 5.68 -13.66 18.70
CA LEU A 55 7.08 -13.53 19.07
C LEU A 55 7.93 -12.75 18.06
N ILE A 56 7.42 -12.55 16.84
CA ILE A 56 8.12 -11.78 15.80
C ILE A 56 7.96 -10.28 16.06
N PRO A 57 9.07 -9.56 16.35
CA PRO A 57 9.01 -8.13 16.61
C PRO A 57 8.62 -7.30 15.40
N SER A 58 8.08 -6.12 15.68
CA SER A 58 7.88 -5.07 14.69
C SER A 58 8.57 -3.79 15.13
N GLU A 59 9.20 -3.10 14.21
CA GLU A 59 9.91 -1.86 14.47
C GLU A 59 9.47 -0.80 13.46
N ARG A 60 8.99 0.34 13.92
CA ARG A 60 8.49 1.46 13.07
C ARG A 60 7.45 1.01 12.03
N GLY A 61 6.59 0.06 12.39
CA GLY A 61 5.57 -0.50 11.48
C GLY A 61 6.04 -1.63 10.56
N PHE A 62 7.34 -1.97 10.56
CA PHE A 62 7.89 -3.06 9.78
C PHE A 62 8.16 -4.29 10.64
N VAL A 63 7.72 -5.45 10.18
CA VAL A 63 7.95 -6.73 10.83
C VAL A 63 9.37 -7.21 10.52
N TRP A 64 10.06 -7.77 11.49
CA TRP A 64 11.39 -8.36 11.27
C TRP A 64 11.29 -9.57 10.35
N SER A 65 12.32 -9.78 9.52
CA SER A 65 12.43 -11.01 8.74
C SER A 65 12.67 -12.22 9.67
N ILE A 66 12.25 -13.40 9.23
CA ILE A 66 12.51 -14.65 9.99
C ILE A 66 14.02 -14.85 10.21
N ARG A 67 14.85 -14.50 9.20
CA ARG A 67 16.31 -14.55 9.35
C ARG A 67 16.82 -13.64 10.47
N ASP A 68 16.31 -12.41 10.56
CA ASP A 68 16.70 -11.48 11.64
C ASP A 68 16.21 -12.00 13.01
N VAL A 69 15.04 -12.67 13.07
CA VAL A 69 14.50 -13.27 14.30
C VAL A 69 15.34 -14.45 14.77
N VAL A 70 15.79 -15.29 13.86
CA VAL A 70 16.53 -16.54 14.19
C VAL A 70 18.01 -16.28 14.42
N TYR A 71 18.64 -15.52 13.52
CA TYR A 71 20.10 -15.34 13.51
C TYR A 71 20.56 -13.97 14.01
N GLY A 72 19.64 -13.03 14.16
CA GLY A 72 19.98 -11.64 14.42
C GLY A 72 20.43 -10.90 13.17
N ASN A 73 20.73 -9.61 13.34
CA ASN A 73 21.28 -8.75 12.31
C ASN A 73 22.05 -7.59 12.95
N ASP A 74 23.35 -7.70 12.95
CA ASP A 74 24.24 -6.72 13.60
C ASP A 74 24.14 -5.33 12.96
N GLU A 75 23.98 -5.24 11.64
CA GLU A 75 23.84 -3.97 10.93
C GLU A 75 22.60 -3.19 11.37
N LYS A 76 21.53 -3.92 11.75
CA LYS A 76 20.28 -3.34 12.25
C LYS A 76 20.19 -3.34 13.77
N GLY A 77 21.25 -3.80 14.46
CA GLY A 77 21.27 -3.92 15.93
C GLY A 77 20.26 -4.95 16.47
N ARG A 78 19.85 -5.94 15.66
CA ARG A 78 18.85 -6.95 16.03
C ARG A 78 19.52 -8.17 16.59
N LYS A 79 19.08 -8.61 17.77
CA LYS A 79 19.53 -9.86 18.39
C LYS A 79 18.53 -10.98 18.08
N PRO A 80 18.99 -12.23 17.99
CA PRO A 80 18.10 -13.38 17.87
C PRO A 80 17.04 -13.38 18.97
N ILE A 81 15.88 -13.96 18.68
CA ILE A 81 14.77 -14.12 19.64
C ILE A 81 14.74 -15.58 20.11
N PRO A 82 15.39 -15.90 21.26
CA PRO A 82 15.52 -17.31 21.71
C PRO A 82 14.16 -17.99 21.93
N ALA A 83 13.15 -17.24 22.38
CA ALA A 83 11.82 -17.78 22.58
C ALA A 83 11.20 -18.31 21.29
N PHE A 84 11.39 -17.59 20.16
CA PHE A 84 10.91 -18.06 18.85
C PHE A 84 11.67 -19.31 18.39
N VAL A 85 13.00 -19.29 18.50
CA VAL A 85 13.86 -20.41 18.06
C VAL A 85 13.53 -21.65 18.85
N ASN A 86 13.47 -21.56 20.18
CA ASN A 86 13.18 -22.72 21.05
C ASN A 86 11.80 -23.32 20.79
N GLU A 87 10.82 -22.49 20.45
CA GLU A 87 9.47 -22.96 20.18
C GLU A 87 9.37 -23.63 18.81
N VAL A 88 9.99 -23.04 17.78
CA VAL A 88 10.02 -23.60 16.41
C VAL A 88 10.79 -24.93 16.36
N ASP A 89 11.87 -25.06 17.14
CA ASP A 89 12.69 -26.27 17.19
C ASP A 89 11.94 -27.51 17.75
N GLN A 90 10.78 -27.31 18.42
CA GLN A 90 9.91 -28.41 18.81
C GLN A 90 9.26 -29.11 17.61
N TYR A 91 9.25 -28.49 16.45
CA TYR A 91 8.61 -28.99 15.24
C TYR A 91 9.66 -29.21 14.14
N PRO A 92 10.15 -30.44 13.96
CA PRO A 92 11.25 -30.74 13.00
C PRO A 92 10.95 -30.25 11.58
N GLY A 93 11.83 -29.43 11.03
CA GLY A 93 11.71 -28.88 9.67
C GLY A 93 10.75 -27.69 9.51
N LEU A 94 10.04 -27.27 10.56
CA LEU A 94 9.11 -26.14 10.48
C LEU A 94 9.82 -24.85 10.08
N LEU A 95 11.03 -24.58 10.62
CA LEU A 95 11.80 -23.39 10.29
C LEU A 95 12.12 -23.30 8.79
N ASP A 96 12.51 -24.41 8.19
CA ASP A 96 12.83 -24.44 6.75
C ASP A 96 11.59 -24.13 5.88
N ILE A 97 10.42 -24.65 6.31
CA ILE A 97 9.15 -24.36 5.65
C ILE A 97 8.83 -22.86 5.79
N ILE A 98 8.96 -22.29 6.99
CA ILE A 98 8.71 -20.85 7.22
C ILE A 98 9.63 -19.98 6.35
N LEU A 99 10.94 -20.28 6.33
CA LEU A 99 11.93 -19.57 5.51
C LEU A 99 11.65 -19.71 4.01
N GLY A 100 11.13 -20.87 3.58
CA GLY A 100 10.75 -21.11 2.18
C GLY A 100 9.46 -20.38 1.76
N ILE A 101 8.58 -20.05 2.71
CA ILE A 101 7.31 -19.37 2.47
C ILE A 101 7.49 -17.84 2.54
N GLU A 102 8.35 -17.34 3.43
CA GLU A 102 8.56 -15.90 3.59
C GLU A 102 8.94 -15.24 2.26
N GLY A 103 8.23 -14.19 1.87
CA GLY A 103 8.48 -13.48 0.63
C GLY A 103 7.80 -14.04 -0.62
N LEU A 104 7.20 -15.25 -0.55
CA LEU A 104 6.45 -15.77 -1.69
C LEU A 104 5.23 -14.92 -2.00
N VAL A 105 4.96 -14.72 -3.29
CA VAL A 105 3.76 -14.01 -3.74
C VAL A 105 2.52 -14.86 -3.44
N LYS A 106 1.59 -14.29 -2.67
CA LYS A 106 0.32 -14.94 -2.30
C LYS A 106 -0.92 -14.30 -2.93
N SER A 107 -0.80 -13.03 -3.31
CA SER A 107 -1.94 -12.30 -3.87
C SER A 107 -1.46 -11.28 -4.88
N ARG A 108 -2.38 -10.89 -5.76
CA ARG A 108 -2.21 -9.78 -6.68
C ARG A 108 -3.32 -8.77 -6.45
N GLY A 109 -3.00 -7.52 -6.58
CA GLY A 109 -3.91 -6.40 -6.40
C GLY A 109 -3.64 -5.30 -7.42
N ILE A 110 -4.24 -4.16 -7.16
CA ILE A 110 -4.09 -2.93 -7.94
C ILE A 110 -3.45 -1.89 -7.04
N HIS A 111 -2.49 -1.13 -7.59
CA HIS A 111 -1.92 0.01 -6.87
C HIS A 111 -2.99 1.07 -6.61
N ALA A 112 -3.05 1.58 -5.38
CA ALA A 112 -4.14 2.46 -4.95
C ALA A 112 -4.23 3.80 -5.70
N SER A 113 -3.10 4.30 -6.23
CA SER A 113 -3.02 5.62 -6.86
C SER A 113 -2.14 5.66 -8.10
N GLY A 114 -1.28 4.65 -8.29
CA GLY A 114 -0.27 4.62 -9.34
C GLY A 114 -0.87 4.20 -10.68
N ILE A 115 -0.61 5.00 -11.70
CA ILE A 115 -0.91 4.70 -13.08
C ILE A 115 0.35 4.87 -13.92
N VAL A 116 0.42 4.18 -15.05
CA VAL A 116 1.38 4.42 -16.13
C VAL A 116 0.64 4.93 -17.35
N MET A 117 1.30 5.82 -18.11
CA MET A 117 0.79 6.36 -19.37
C MET A 117 1.74 5.95 -20.49
N PHE A 118 1.16 5.62 -21.64
CA PHE A 118 1.87 5.20 -22.84
C PHE A 118 1.60 6.19 -23.96
N GLU A 119 2.66 6.66 -24.62
CA GLU A 119 2.55 7.55 -25.79
C GLU A 119 2.25 6.79 -27.08
N ASN A 120 2.68 5.53 -27.14
CA ASN A 120 2.54 4.62 -28.29
C ASN A 120 1.78 3.35 -27.90
N ASP A 121 1.86 2.30 -28.72
CA ASP A 121 1.22 1.02 -28.42
C ASP A 121 1.72 0.45 -27.08
N PRO A 122 0.85 0.34 -26.07
CA PRO A 122 1.22 -0.17 -24.75
C PRO A 122 1.85 -1.55 -24.78
N TYR A 123 1.51 -2.39 -25.75
CA TYR A 123 2.06 -3.74 -25.90
C TYR A 123 3.53 -3.79 -26.28
N GLU A 124 4.07 -2.70 -26.81
CA GLU A 124 5.52 -2.59 -27.09
C GLU A 124 6.34 -2.38 -25.82
N HIS A 125 5.70 -1.94 -24.72
CA HIS A 125 6.36 -1.54 -23.50
C HIS A 125 6.07 -2.46 -22.31
N CYS A 126 4.87 -3.04 -22.25
CA CYS A 126 4.40 -3.76 -21.07
C CYS A 126 3.46 -4.91 -21.42
N CYS A 127 3.47 -5.93 -20.58
CA CYS A 127 2.44 -6.97 -20.60
C CYS A 127 1.31 -6.60 -19.63
N PHE A 128 0.08 -7.07 -19.92
CA PHE A 128 -1.11 -6.78 -19.16
C PHE A 128 -1.75 -8.04 -18.60
N MET A 129 -2.42 -7.88 -17.46
CA MET A 129 -3.23 -8.93 -16.86
C MET A 129 -4.54 -8.37 -16.32
N ARG A 130 -5.49 -9.27 -16.02
CA ARG A 130 -6.68 -8.89 -15.26
C ARG A 130 -6.42 -9.00 -13.77
N ALA A 131 -6.71 -7.94 -13.03
CA ALA A 131 -6.79 -7.96 -11.59
C ALA A 131 -7.95 -8.88 -11.12
N THR A 132 -8.00 -9.16 -9.83
CA THR A 132 -9.06 -10.00 -9.24
C THR A 132 -10.44 -9.36 -9.38
N SER A 133 -10.51 -8.03 -9.38
CA SER A 133 -11.71 -7.22 -9.60
C SER A 133 -12.15 -7.11 -11.07
N GLY A 134 -11.30 -7.57 -12.01
CA GLY A 134 -11.61 -7.63 -13.44
C GLY A 134 -10.97 -6.54 -14.29
N GLU A 135 -10.45 -5.48 -13.70
CA GLU A 135 -9.75 -4.39 -14.40
C GLU A 135 -8.45 -4.88 -15.03
N ILE A 136 -8.04 -4.21 -16.09
CA ILE A 136 -6.76 -4.46 -16.75
C ILE A 136 -5.70 -3.63 -16.04
N VAL A 137 -4.60 -4.28 -15.68
CA VAL A 137 -3.45 -3.69 -15.02
C VAL A 137 -2.17 -4.12 -15.71
N THR A 138 -1.05 -3.44 -15.46
CA THR A 138 0.26 -3.94 -15.88
C THR A 138 0.49 -5.32 -15.27
N GLN A 139 1.26 -6.18 -15.93
CA GLN A 139 1.66 -7.48 -15.36
C GLN A 139 2.84 -7.33 -14.40
N TYR A 140 3.44 -6.17 -14.37
CA TYR A 140 4.59 -5.82 -13.55
C TYR A 140 4.16 -5.00 -12.33
N ASP A 141 4.90 -5.10 -11.24
CA ASP A 141 4.80 -4.18 -10.13
C ASP A 141 5.53 -2.86 -10.45
N LEU A 142 5.46 -1.91 -9.53
CA LEU A 142 6.08 -0.59 -9.70
C LEU A 142 7.57 -0.68 -10.08
N HIS A 143 8.35 -1.51 -9.40
CA HIS A 143 9.80 -1.60 -9.62
C HIS A 143 10.13 -2.20 -10.98
N MET A 144 9.34 -3.17 -11.42
CA MET A 144 9.49 -3.77 -12.75
C MET A 144 9.08 -2.78 -13.84
N ASP A 145 7.96 -2.06 -13.66
CA ASP A 145 7.52 -1.01 -14.59
C ASP A 145 8.60 0.09 -14.75
N GLU A 146 9.16 0.57 -13.64
CA GLU A 146 10.27 1.53 -13.67
C GLU A 146 11.53 0.98 -14.36
N SER A 147 11.83 -0.29 -14.13
CA SER A 147 12.96 -0.97 -14.81
C SER A 147 12.75 -1.11 -16.32
N CYS A 148 11.50 -1.16 -16.77
CA CYS A 148 11.13 -1.13 -18.18
C CYS A 148 11.09 0.30 -18.76
N GLY A 149 11.43 1.33 -17.97
CA GLY A 149 11.45 2.71 -18.39
C GLY A 149 10.08 3.41 -18.34
N LEU A 150 9.08 2.79 -17.71
CA LEU A 150 7.78 3.41 -17.50
C LEU A 150 7.82 4.37 -16.31
N THR A 151 7.11 5.48 -16.41
CA THR A 151 7.01 6.47 -15.35
C THR A 151 5.67 6.34 -14.64
N LYS A 152 5.72 6.15 -13.32
CA LYS A 152 4.52 6.15 -12.48
C LYS A 152 4.04 7.58 -12.26
N LEU A 153 2.74 7.78 -12.43
CA LEU A 153 2.04 8.98 -12.03
C LEU A 153 1.09 8.63 -10.87
N ASP A 154 1.17 9.38 -9.79
CA ASP A 154 0.27 9.18 -8.64
C ASP A 154 -0.92 10.12 -8.71
N LEU A 155 -2.13 9.55 -8.78
CA LEU A 155 -3.39 10.27 -8.68
C LEU A 155 -3.94 10.08 -7.25
N LEU A 156 -3.58 11.00 -6.37
CA LEU A 156 -4.00 10.96 -4.98
C LEU A 156 -5.26 11.80 -4.79
N VAL A 157 -6.31 11.15 -4.31
CA VAL A 157 -7.50 11.83 -3.82
C VAL A 157 -7.35 12.07 -2.33
N THR A 158 -7.39 13.32 -1.90
CA THR A 158 -7.32 13.66 -0.47
C THR A 158 -8.72 13.96 0.07
N SER A 159 -9.07 13.41 1.22
CA SER A 159 -10.35 13.69 1.89
C SER A 159 -10.51 15.17 2.24
N VAL A 160 -9.40 15.88 2.48
CA VAL A 160 -9.40 17.32 2.73
C VAL A 160 -9.88 18.11 1.51
N GLN A 161 -9.46 17.73 0.29
CA GLN A 161 -9.94 18.38 -0.92
C GLN A 161 -11.42 18.13 -1.15
N ASP A 162 -11.92 16.92 -0.89
CA ASP A 162 -13.35 16.64 -0.96
C ASP A 162 -14.14 17.49 0.05
N MET A 163 -13.64 17.61 1.28
CA MET A 163 -14.25 18.47 2.31
C MET A 163 -14.29 19.94 1.87
N LEU A 164 -13.21 20.47 1.27
CA LEU A 164 -13.19 21.83 0.73
C LEU A 164 -14.20 22.02 -0.40
N VAL A 165 -14.29 21.06 -1.33
CA VAL A 165 -15.28 21.09 -2.41
C VAL A 165 -16.69 21.10 -1.87
N GLN A 166 -17.02 20.19 -0.94
CA GLN A 166 -18.35 20.15 -0.32
C GLN A 166 -18.67 21.46 0.41
N THR A 167 -17.70 22.03 1.13
CA THR A 167 -17.85 23.31 1.82
C THR A 167 -18.17 24.44 0.83
N LEU A 168 -17.43 24.57 -0.27
CA LEU A 168 -17.71 25.58 -1.31
C LEU A 168 -19.12 25.44 -1.89
N LEU A 169 -19.54 24.22 -2.20
CA LEU A 169 -20.86 23.96 -2.77
C LEU A 169 -21.98 24.27 -1.76
N MET A 170 -21.79 23.94 -0.49
CA MET A 170 -22.74 24.27 0.57
C MET A 170 -22.84 25.81 0.76
N MET A 171 -21.71 26.51 0.84
CA MET A 171 -21.68 27.96 0.97
C MET A 171 -22.33 28.67 -0.23
N GLN A 172 -22.11 28.13 -1.45
CA GLN A 172 -22.79 28.65 -2.64
C GLN A 172 -24.33 28.44 -2.53
N LYS A 173 -24.75 27.22 -2.19
CA LYS A 173 -26.16 26.88 -2.02
C LYS A 173 -26.87 27.78 -0.99
N ASP A 174 -26.19 28.08 0.10
CA ASP A 174 -26.74 28.89 1.20
C ASP A 174 -26.62 30.42 0.96
N GLY A 175 -26.07 30.83 -0.18
CA GLY A 175 -25.97 32.22 -0.60
C GLY A 175 -24.80 33.00 0.00
N PHE A 176 -23.85 32.33 0.66
CA PHE A 176 -22.61 32.97 1.15
C PHE A 176 -21.62 33.23 0.02
N LEU A 177 -21.68 32.45 -1.06
CA LEU A 177 -20.86 32.64 -2.26
C LEU A 177 -21.75 32.95 -3.47
N GLU A 178 -21.14 33.49 -4.52
CA GLU A 178 -21.83 33.82 -5.76
C GLU A 178 -22.50 32.62 -6.39
N GLN A 179 -23.77 32.80 -6.75
CA GLN A 179 -24.59 31.74 -7.35
C GLN A 179 -24.22 31.51 -8.81
N GLY A 180 -24.40 30.28 -9.29
CA GLY A 180 -24.28 29.92 -10.70
C GLY A 180 -22.86 29.71 -11.22
N LEU A 181 -21.83 29.85 -10.36
CA LEU A 181 -20.47 29.52 -10.70
C LEU A 181 -20.24 28.00 -10.71
N SER A 182 -19.48 27.53 -11.70
CA SER A 182 -18.96 26.15 -11.71
C SER A 182 -17.95 25.93 -10.57
N LEU A 183 -17.67 24.68 -10.22
CA LEU A 183 -16.69 24.35 -9.19
C LEU A 183 -15.30 24.95 -9.49
N ARG A 184 -14.88 24.95 -10.77
CA ARG A 184 -13.61 25.54 -11.20
C ARG A 184 -13.56 27.05 -10.98
N GLU A 185 -14.67 27.75 -11.27
CA GLU A 185 -14.78 29.19 -11.05
C GLU A 185 -14.80 29.53 -9.57
N LEU A 186 -15.49 28.73 -8.75
CA LEU A 186 -15.46 28.85 -7.28
C LEU A 186 -14.03 28.68 -6.76
N TYR A 187 -13.35 27.61 -7.18
CA TYR A 187 -11.97 27.37 -6.78
C TYR A 187 -11.05 28.56 -7.18
N ASN A 188 -11.10 28.98 -8.43
CA ASN A 188 -10.25 30.07 -8.91
C ASN A 188 -10.53 31.40 -8.18
N LYS A 189 -11.77 31.63 -7.80
CA LYS A 189 -12.16 32.86 -7.13
C LYS A 189 -11.84 32.90 -5.63
N TYR A 190 -11.95 31.75 -4.93
CA TYR A 190 -11.90 31.72 -3.48
C TYR A 190 -10.75 30.91 -2.89
N LEU A 191 -10.17 29.97 -3.62
CA LEU A 191 -9.11 29.06 -3.11
C LEU A 191 -7.83 29.06 -3.94
N HIS A 192 -7.82 29.70 -5.12
CA HIS A 192 -6.58 29.79 -5.92
C HIS A 192 -5.50 30.53 -5.09
N PRO A 193 -4.23 30.13 -5.16
CA PRO A 193 -3.15 30.80 -4.43
C PRO A 193 -3.11 32.33 -4.60
N ASP A 194 -3.46 32.83 -5.79
CA ASP A 194 -3.52 34.27 -6.07
C ASP A 194 -4.70 34.99 -5.37
N ALA A 195 -5.71 34.23 -4.92
CA ALA A 195 -6.88 34.76 -4.21
C ALA A 195 -6.72 34.69 -2.69
N LEU A 196 -5.75 33.93 -2.19
CA LEU A 196 -5.52 33.74 -0.77
C LEU A 196 -4.55 34.79 -0.21
N LEU A 197 -4.82 35.23 1.03
CA LEU A 197 -3.89 36.06 1.79
C LEU A 197 -2.82 35.17 2.44
N LEU A 198 -1.73 34.93 1.70
CA LEU A 198 -0.64 34.04 2.14
C LEU A 198 0.20 34.65 3.30
N ASP A 199 0.03 35.91 3.64
CA ASP A 199 0.70 36.62 4.72
C ASP A 199 -0.18 36.82 5.97
N ASP A 200 -1.31 36.10 6.03
CA ASP A 200 -2.20 36.17 7.20
C ASP A 200 -1.49 35.70 8.48
N LYS A 201 -1.34 36.64 9.43
CA LYS A 201 -0.60 36.43 10.69
C LYS A 201 -1.24 35.38 11.59
N ASP A 202 -2.56 35.28 11.60
CA ASP A 202 -3.27 34.35 12.48
C ASP A 202 -3.10 32.92 12.00
N THR A 203 -3.10 32.70 10.68
CA THR A 203 -2.78 31.40 10.08
C THR A 203 -1.35 30.99 10.42
N TRP A 204 -0.37 31.87 10.25
CA TRP A 204 1.02 31.57 10.57
C TRP A 204 1.25 31.34 12.07
N ASN A 205 0.60 32.08 12.95
CA ASN A 205 0.64 31.86 14.40
C ASN A 205 0.06 30.48 14.77
N THR A 206 -1.00 30.03 14.12
CA THR A 206 -1.58 28.70 14.34
C THR A 206 -0.58 27.59 14.03
N ILE A 207 0.13 27.70 12.90
CA ILE A 207 1.18 26.75 12.50
C ILE A 207 2.37 26.83 13.48
N GLN A 208 2.84 28.04 13.80
CA GLN A 208 4.01 28.26 14.64
C GLN A 208 3.80 27.74 16.08
N ASN A 209 2.57 27.81 16.59
CA ASN A 209 2.19 27.31 17.92
C ASN A 209 1.84 25.81 17.92
N ALA A 210 2.08 25.08 16.83
CA ALA A 210 1.73 23.67 16.66
C ALA A 210 0.24 23.37 16.95
N SER A 211 -0.65 24.34 16.69
CA SER A 211 -2.12 24.20 16.81
C SER A 211 -2.72 23.71 15.48
N SER A 212 -1.99 22.82 14.80
CA SER A 212 -2.31 22.34 13.44
C SER A 212 -3.12 21.03 13.43
N LEU A 213 -3.82 20.72 14.51
CA LEU A 213 -4.66 19.53 14.62
C LEU A 213 -5.64 19.44 13.44
N ASN A 214 -5.64 18.31 12.74
CA ASN A 214 -6.43 18.03 11.54
C ASN A 214 -6.04 18.83 10.27
N LEU A 215 -4.94 19.55 10.27
CA LEU A 215 -4.39 20.09 9.02
C LEU A 215 -3.61 19.02 8.28
N PHE A 216 -3.81 18.96 6.97
CA PHE A 216 -3.15 17.96 6.11
C PHE A 216 -1.64 18.20 6.07
N GLN A 217 -0.86 17.17 6.44
CA GLN A 217 0.61 17.16 6.43
C GLN A 217 1.31 18.20 7.34
N LEU A 218 0.60 18.72 8.38
CA LEU A 218 1.16 19.64 9.38
C LEU A 218 1.06 19.07 10.80
#